data_e16de625f7fcfcfefac7274f4040a5ee
#
_entry.id   e16de625f7fcfcfefac7274f4040a5ee
#
_cell.length_a   1.000
_cell.length_b   1.000
_cell.length_c   1.000
_cell.angle_alpha   90.00
_cell.angle_beta   90.00
_cell.angle_gamma   90.00
#
_symmetry.space_group_name_H-M   'P 1'
#
loop_
_entity.id
_entity.type
_entity.pdbx_description
1 polymer ?
#
loop_
_entity_poly.entity_id
_entity_poly.type
_entity_poly.pdbx_seq_one_letter_code
_entity_poly.pdbx_strand_id
1 'polypeptide(L)'
;MSRRMGVSKRILDGYVFTENDKIIEAGNYTREKGEQIIRDYGNNLFIVGAEKQSDYTVEDIVCNETCLLPGFVKAHGHDHESPIIGIAKDCALTDWLDGAVNVFTGFLDEKRDELTNKFGKSPNLVTYLKARVDDIYYGITSSMVHHCNFNKYRVADIVEANRQAHTKMIVAVGSQDRHYDDRILDIPHHLAIDRLDDYQEKFEGVERTWIIPGPDQFFSNGPELLKALKRWSKDHGTLIHIHSSEEPRTTAWFKETYGMTPIEYANSIEFLDSDTILAHQVNNTEKDLAIIKESGAKVVHNPLANTILGSGMPPLKKMTEIGIPFVISTDGSGSADNQDILLAAKSAAQYQKAFHQDASFLTSDVLLQKITVEPAEFLRLNTGSLEKGKDADMVLVDLTRPNLIPSRLDNIVENLIWASDGSEVKTVVANGKVLKLDYRFTLLDYETIIGEVQLLSGMLADYMMTAKKITGTGAHK
;
A
#
# COMPACT_ATOMS: atom_id res chain seq x y z
N MET A 1 -6.57 -17.03 -14.35
CA MET A 1 -6.92 -15.76 -15.01
C MET A 1 -5.65 -15.17 -15.61
N SER A 2 -5.66 -14.82 -16.86
CA SER A 2 -4.46 -14.34 -17.53
C SER A 2 -4.12 -12.90 -17.11
N ARG A 3 -2.85 -12.47 -17.36
CA ARG A 3 -2.37 -11.09 -17.17
C ARG A 3 -3.20 -10.00 -17.89
N ARG A 4 -4.20 -10.38 -18.69
CA ARG A 4 -5.09 -9.45 -19.39
C ARG A 4 -6.51 -9.65 -18.89
N MET A 5 -7.03 -8.66 -18.19
CA MET A 5 -8.43 -8.57 -17.79
C MET A 5 -9.29 -8.21 -19.01
N GLY A 6 -10.49 -8.70 -19.06
CA GLY A 6 -11.49 -8.43 -20.09
C GLY A 6 -12.63 -9.41 -19.98
N VAL A 7 -13.79 -9.11 -20.56
CA VAL A 7 -15.00 -9.92 -20.44
C VAL A 7 -14.74 -11.39 -20.77
N SER A 8 -13.91 -11.68 -21.78
CA SER A 8 -13.55 -13.05 -22.18
C SER A 8 -12.69 -13.82 -21.15
N LYS A 9 -12.22 -13.15 -20.11
CA LYS A 9 -11.41 -13.74 -19.02
C LYS A 9 -12.18 -13.89 -17.72
N ARG A 10 -13.41 -13.42 -17.68
CA ARG A 10 -14.31 -13.58 -16.55
C ARG A 10 -14.94 -14.97 -16.60
N ILE A 11 -14.99 -15.66 -15.49
CA ILE A 11 -15.50 -17.02 -15.37
C ILE A 11 -16.75 -16.98 -14.49
N LEU A 12 -17.89 -17.41 -15.05
CA LEU A 12 -19.10 -17.68 -14.27
C LEU A 12 -18.93 -19.05 -13.59
N ASP A 13 -19.43 -19.15 -12.36
CA ASP A 13 -19.28 -20.36 -11.53
C ASP A 13 -17.82 -20.84 -11.46
N GLY A 14 -16.93 -19.89 -11.17
CA GLY A 14 -15.50 -20.16 -11.05
C GLY A 14 -15.11 -20.71 -9.69
N TYR A 15 -14.00 -21.48 -9.66
CA TYR A 15 -13.36 -21.90 -8.42
C TYR A 15 -11.85 -21.67 -8.48
N VAL A 16 -11.25 -21.58 -7.30
CA VAL A 16 -9.81 -21.61 -7.10
C VAL A 16 -9.51 -22.66 -6.04
N PHE A 17 -8.64 -23.61 -6.36
CA PHE A 17 -8.14 -24.60 -5.43
C PHE A 17 -6.70 -24.27 -5.05
N THR A 18 -6.43 -24.23 -3.74
CA THR A 18 -5.12 -23.90 -3.18
C THR A 18 -4.60 -25.02 -2.30
N GLU A 19 -3.30 -25.18 -2.27
CA GLU A 19 -2.62 -26.07 -1.34
C GLU A 19 -1.48 -25.30 -0.69
N ASN A 20 -1.47 -25.26 0.64
CA ASN A 20 -0.59 -24.41 1.41
C ASN A 20 -0.71 -22.93 0.99
N ASP A 21 0.36 -22.33 0.49
CA ASP A 21 0.42 -20.93 0.07
C ASP A 21 0.25 -20.72 -1.44
N LYS A 22 -0.04 -21.79 -2.23
CA LYS A 22 -0.07 -21.73 -3.70
C LYS A 22 -1.44 -22.05 -4.29
N ILE A 23 -1.72 -21.40 -5.42
CA ILE A 23 -2.82 -21.76 -6.30
C ILE A 23 -2.41 -22.97 -7.12
N ILE A 24 -3.15 -24.06 -6.98
CA ILE A 24 -2.93 -25.32 -7.70
C ILE A 24 -3.75 -25.35 -8.97
N GLU A 25 -4.99 -24.86 -8.89
CA GLU A 25 -5.91 -24.87 -10.00
C GLU A 25 -6.94 -23.73 -9.89
N ALA A 26 -7.35 -23.19 -11.02
CA ALA A 26 -8.45 -22.25 -11.13
C ALA A 26 -9.18 -22.45 -12.45
N GLY A 27 -10.52 -22.41 -12.44
CA GLY A 27 -11.31 -22.64 -13.65
C GLY A 27 -12.81 -22.62 -13.41
N ASN A 28 -13.55 -23.17 -14.37
CA ASN A 28 -14.99 -23.37 -14.22
C ASN A 28 -15.24 -24.53 -13.26
N TYR A 29 -16.15 -24.30 -12.31
CA TYR A 29 -16.61 -25.38 -11.42
C TYR A 29 -17.55 -26.32 -12.16
N THR A 30 -17.38 -27.63 -11.90
CA THR A 30 -18.33 -28.66 -12.26
C THR A 30 -18.56 -29.58 -11.06
N ARG A 31 -19.71 -30.26 -11.02
CA ARG A 31 -20.04 -31.23 -9.94
C ARG A 31 -18.95 -32.32 -9.84
N GLU A 32 -18.53 -32.87 -10.98
CA GLU A 32 -17.50 -33.90 -11.03
C GLU A 32 -16.16 -33.42 -10.46
N LYS A 33 -15.80 -32.13 -10.67
CA LYS A 33 -14.60 -31.52 -10.09
C LYS A 33 -14.74 -31.42 -8.58
N GLY A 34 -15.88 -30.98 -8.07
CA GLY A 34 -16.17 -30.93 -6.64
C GLY A 34 -16.06 -32.30 -5.97
N GLU A 35 -16.71 -33.33 -6.57
CA GLU A 35 -16.64 -34.72 -6.09
C GLU A 35 -15.20 -35.26 -6.10
N GLN A 36 -14.41 -34.92 -7.12
CA GLN A 36 -12.99 -35.27 -7.19
C GLN A 36 -12.20 -34.66 -6.03
N ILE A 37 -12.29 -33.34 -5.83
CA ILE A 37 -11.55 -32.61 -4.79
C ILE A 37 -11.92 -33.16 -3.40
N ILE A 38 -13.21 -33.33 -3.11
CA ILE A 38 -13.67 -33.89 -1.83
C ILE A 38 -13.12 -35.29 -1.61
N ARG A 39 -13.16 -36.14 -2.62
CA ARG A 39 -12.65 -37.52 -2.55
C ARG A 39 -11.14 -37.57 -2.29
N ASP A 40 -10.37 -36.65 -2.96
CA ASP A 40 -8.91 -36.68 -2.91
C ASP A 40 -8.38 -36.06 -1.61
N TYR A 41 -9.07 -35.09 -1.05
CA TYR A 41 -8.60 -34.30 0.11
C TYR A 41 -9.40 -34.53 1.41
N GLY A 42 -10.69 -34.95 1.30
CA GLY A 42 -11.50 -35.32 2.46
C GLY A 42 -11.51 -34.25 3.57
N ASN A 43 -11.18 -34.67 4.79
CA ASN A 43 -11.18 -33.80 5.98
C ASN A 43 -10.02 -32.79 6.01
N ASN A 44 -9.07 -32.87 5.08
CA ASN A 44 -8.00 -31.86 4.96
C ASN A 44 -8.44 -30.65 4.11
N LEU A 45 -9.68 -30.65 3.63
CA LEU A 45 -10.25 -29.60 2.82
C LEU A 45 -10.91 -28.53 3.72
N PHE A 46 -10.75 -27.26 3.34
CA PHE A 46 -11.54 -26.15 3.86
C PHE A 46 -12.23 -25.44 2.69
N ILE A 47 -13.55 -25.40 2.70
CA ILE A 47 -14.35 -24.77 1.65
C ILE A 47 -14.84 -23.41 2.15
N VAL A 48 -14.32 -22.34 1.56
CA VAL A 48 -14.77 -20.97 1.85
C VAL A 48 -16.22 -20.82 1.40
N GLY A 49 -17.09 -20.44 2.32
CA GLY A 49 -18.52 -20.25 2.08
C GLY A 49 -19.39 -21.50 2.37
N ALA A 50 -18.80 -22.64 2.75
CA ALA A 50 -19.59 -23.77 3.26
C ALA A 50 -20.07 -23.53 4.69
N GLU A 51 -21.27 -23.98 5.01
CA GLU A 51 -21.85 -23.84 6.36
C GLU A 51 -21.14 -24.74 7.39
N LYS A 52 -20.72 -25.94 6.98
CA LYS A 52 -19.95 -26.86 7.84
C LYS A 52 -18.46 -26.83 7.50
N GLN A 53 -17.63 -27.32 8.40
CA GLN A 53 -16.16 -27.25 8.27
C GLN A 53 -15.47 -28.62 8.15
N SER A 54 -16.23 -29.70 8.08
CA SER A 54 -15.74 -31.07 7.87
C SER A 54 -16.80 -31.93 7.19
N ASP A 55 -16.41 -33.11 6.76
CA ASP A 55 -17.28 -34.11 6.13
C ASP A 55 -18.10 -33.54 4.97
N TYR A 56 -17.43 -32.76 4.12
CA TYR A 56 -18.08 -32.09 2.99
C TYR A 56 -18.63 -33.07 1.99
N THR A 57 -19.78 -32.71 1.45
CA THR A 57 -20.37 -33.29 0.24
C THR A 57 -20.39 -32.25 -0.87
N VAL A 58 -20.66 -32.66 -2.10
CA VAL A 58 -20.70 -31.71 -3.22
C VAL A 58 -21.88 -30.74 -3.09
N GLU A 59 -22.90 -31.06 -2.33
CA GLU A 59 -24.02 -30.19 -1.99
C GLU A 59 -23.63 -29.04 -1.04
N ASP A 60 -22.53 -29.17 -0.30
CA ASP A 60 -21.99 -28.12 0.57
C ASP A 60 -21.22 -27.08 -0.22
N ILE A 61 -20.86 -27.36 -1.48
CA ILE A 61 -20.22 -26.39 -2.37
C ILE A 61 -21.32 -25.51 -2.96
N VAL A 62 -21.55 -24.38 -2.33
CA VAL A 62 -22.57 -23.43 -2.75
C VAL A 62 -21.94 -22.30 -3.56
N CYS A 63 -22.55 -22.03 -4.73
CA CYS A 63 -22.21 -20.84 -5.52
C CYS A 63 -22.83 -19.63 -4.83
N ASN A 64 -22.03 -18.92 -4.05
CA ASN A 64 -22.44 -17.67 -3.41
C ASN A 64 -22.41 -16.52 -4.43
N GLU A 65 -23.30 -15.54 -4.27
CA GLU A 65 -23.30 -14.31 -5.08
C GLU A 65 -22.08 -13.44 -4.71
N THR A 66 -20.89 -13.92 -5.06
CA THR A 66 -19.61 -13.25 -4.80
C THR A 66 -18.76 -13.16 -6.06
N CYS A 67 -17.91 -12.15 -6.12
CA CYS A 67 -16.85 -12.05 -7.13
C CYS A 67 -15.50 -12.40 -6.49
N LEU A 68 -14.84 -13.42 -7.02
CA LEU A 68 -13.50 -13.82 -6.60
C LEU A 68 -12.45 -13.13 -7.47
N LEU A 69 -11.55 -12.37 -6.82
CA LEU A 69 -10.49 -11.58 -7.42
C LEU A 69 -9.15 -11.94 -6.81
N PRO A 70 -8.01 -11.64 -7.49
CA PRO A 70 -6.72 -11.60 -6.83
C PRO A 70 -6.76 -10.61 -5.65
N GLY A 71 -5.99 -10.88 -4.59
CA GLY A 71 -5.74 -9.93 -3.54
C GLY A 71 -5.15 -8.62 -4.10
N PHE A 72 -5.59 -7.49 -3.57
CA PHE A 72 -5.08 -6.18 -4.01
C PHE A 72 -3.65 -5.96 -3.51
N VAL A 73 -2.90 -5.15 -4.27
CA VAL A 73 -1.50 -4.84 -3.99
C VAL A 73 -1.31 -3.32 -3.87
N LYS A 74 -0.93 -2.88 -2.68
CA LYS A 74 -0.59 -1.50 -2.36
C LYS A 74 0.90 -1.26 -2.61
N ALA A 75 1.25 -0.53 -3.69
CA ALA A 75 2.63 -0.30 -4.09
C ALA A 75 3.31 0.88 -3.37
N HIS A 76 2.59 1.60 -2.54
CA HIS A 76 3.08 2.69 -1.69
C HIS A 76 2.10 2.96 -0.55
N GLY A 77 2.62 3.18 0.65
CA GLY A 77 1.83 3.59 1.81
C GLY A 77 2.69 3.85 3.03
N HIS A 78 2.04 4.34 4.10
CA HIS A 78 2.66 4.70 5.37
C HIS A 78 1.85 4.15 6.54
N ASP A 79 2.23 3.00 7.06
CA ASP A 79 1.50 2.33 8.15
C ASP A 79 1.49 3.15 9.45
N HIS A 80 2.48 4.01 9.66
CA HIS A 80 2.53 4.89 10.84
C HIS A 80 1.46 5.98 10.83
N GLU A 81 0.81 6.25 9.72
CA GLU A 81 -0.24 7.26 9.61
C GLU A 81 -1.62 6.78 10.07
N SER A 82 -1.79 5.48 10.34
CA SER A 82 -3.10 4.91 10.59
C SER A 82 -3.86 5.52 11.79
N PRO A 83 -3.22 6.06 12.86
CA PRO A 83 -3.93 6.72 13.96
C PRO A 83 -4.18 8.23 13.76
N ILE A 84 -3.67 8.85 12.70
CA ILE A 84 -3.75 10.30 12.49
C ILE A 84 -4.75 10.73 11.41
N ILE A 85 -5.72 9.88 11.10
CA ILE A 85 -6.85 10.20 10.21
C ILE A 85 -7.55 11.45 10.71
N GLY A 86 -7.82 12.41 9.83
CA GLY A 86 -8.52 13.66 10.14
C GLY A 86 -7.69 14.73 10.86
N ILE A 87 -6.38 14.49 11.08
CA ILE A 87 -5.51 15.48 11.75
C ILE A 87 -4.85 16.40 10.70
N ALA A 88 -4.77 17.72 11.02
CA ALA A 88 -4.16 18.76 10.19
C ALA A 88 -4.67 18.76 8.73
N LYS A 89 -6.00 18.80 8.56
CA LYS A 89 -6.63 18.83 7.24
C LYS A 89 -6.68 20.24 6.63
N ASP A 90 -7.03 20.29 5.36
CA ASP A 90 -7.18 21.54 4.57
C ASP A 90 -5.87 22.35 4.48
N CYS A 91 -4.74 21.66 4.37
CA CYS A 91 -3.41 22.27 4.22
C CYS A 91 -2.54 21.47 3.22
N ALA A 92 -1.48 22.09 2.73
CA ALA A 92 -0.53 21.47 1.82
C ALA A 92 0.36 20.45 2.53
N LEU A 93 1.06 19.60 1.76
CA LEU A 93 1.91 18.51 2.25
C LEU A 93 2.85 18.94 3.39
N THR A 94 3.65 19.98 3.20
CA THR A 94 4.64 20.41 4.20
C THR A 94 3.96 20.79 5.52
N ASP A 95 2.87 21.56 5.46
CA ASP A 95 2.13 21.99 6.65
C ASP A 95 1.42 20.80 7.34
N TRP A 96 0.97 19.82 6.56
CA TRP A 96 0.40 18.57 7.08
C TRP A 96 1.48 17.69 7.76
N LEU A 97 2.66 17.55 7.16
CA LEU A 97 3.78 16.84 7.77
C LEU A 97 4.12 17.43 9.15
N ASP A 98 4.21 18.76 9.24
CA ASP A 98 4.52 19.47 10.49
C ASP A 98 3.37 19.40 11.51
N GLY A 99 2.13 19.44 11.05
CA GLY A 99 0.94 19.44 11.91
C GLY A 99 0.46 18.07 12.37
N ALA A 100 0.82 17.00 11.65
CA ALA A 100 0.35 15.63 11.90
C ALA A 100 1.50 14.63 12.08
N VAL A 101 2.26 14.33 11.03
CA VAL A 101 3.23 13.22 11.02
C VAL A 101 4.38 13.45 11.99
N ASN A 102 5.02 14.64 11.92
CA ASN A 102 6.16 14.95 12.77
C ASN A 102 5.76 15.00 14.25
N VAL A 103 4.59 15.57 14.55
CA VAL A 103 4.04 15.60 15.91
C VAL A 103 3.75 14.19 16.42
N PHE A 104 3.09 13.36 15.61
CA PHE A 104 2.73 12.00 16.02
C PHE A 104 3.95 11.10 16.24
N THR A 105 4.90 11.11 15.29
CA THR A 105 6.10 10.28 15.41
C THR A 105 7.00 10.72 16.56
N GLY A 106 7.10 12.03 16.80
CA GLY A 106 7.76 12.60 17.99
C GLY A 106 7.06 12.21 19.29
N PHE A 107 5.72 12.28 19.33
CA PHE A 107 4.92 11.82 20.49
C PHE A 107 5.16 10.36 20.82
N LEU A 108 5.16 9.47 19.82
CA LEU A 108 5.44 8.04 20.02
C LEU A 108 6.84 7.81 20.60
N ASP A 109 7.82 8.60 20.19
CA ASP A 109 9.20 8.48 20.67
C ASP A 109 9.36 9.06 22.09
N GLU A 110 8.88 10.28 22.33
CA GLU A 110 8.97 10.96 23.63
C GLU A 110 8.17 10.30 24.75
N LYS A 111 7.02 9.71 24.42
CA LYS A 111 6.12 9.05 25.37
C LYS A 111 6.22 7.52 25.36
N ARG A 112 7.28 6.99 24.77
CA ARG A 112 7.43 5.54 24.54
C ARG A 112 7.20 4.69 25.79
N ASP A 113 7.87 5.00 26.88
CA ASP A 113 7.79 4.20 28.11
C ASP A 113 6.39 4.26 28.74
N GLU A 114 5.78 5.46 28.74
CA GLU A 114 4.41 5.67 29.23
C GLU A 114 3.41 4.86 28.39
N LEU A 115 3.53 4.95 27.05
CA LEU A 115 2.66 4.24 26.12
C LEU A 115 2.90 2.72 26.16
N THR A 116 4.15 2.28 26.28
CA THR A 116 4.46 0.85 26.42
C THR A 116 3.87 0.27 27.69
N ASN A 117 3.98 0.97 28.82
CA ASN A 117 3.34 0.56 30.07
C ASN A 117 1.81 0.53 29.95
N LYS A 118 1.22 1.49 29.22
CA LYS A 118 -0.22 1.58 29.03
C LYS A 118 -0.78 0.44 28.18
N PHE A 119 -0.11 0.07 27.09
CA PHE A 119 -0.58 -0.94 26.13
C PHE A 119 0.01 -2.34 26.39
N GLY A 120 1.04 -2.48 27.24
CA GLY A 120 1.76 -3.74 27.43
C GLY A 120 2.58 -4.18 26.20
N LYS A 121 2.74 -3.31 25.22
CA LYS A 121 3.49 -3.51 23.96
C LYS A 121 3.94 -2.17 23.40
N SER A 122 4.85 -2.22 22.39
CA SER A 122 5.31 -1.02 21.70
C SER A 122 4.15 -0.21 21.11
N PRO A 123 4.10 1.13 21.29
CA PRO A 123 3.09 1.97 20.68
C PRO A 123 3.15 1.96 19.14
N ASN A 124 4.32 1.72 18.55
CA ASN A 124 4.46 1.53 17.12
C ASN A 124 3.77 0.24 16.65
N LEU A 125 3.86 -0.85 17.43
CA LEU A 125 3.13 -2.08 17.11
C LEU A 125 1.61 -1.88 17.14
N VAL A 126 1.07 -1.10 18.11
CA VAL A 126 -0.35 -0.70 18.14
C VAL A 126 -0.74 0.00 16.84
N THR A 127 0.07 0.98 16.42
CA THR A 127 -0.12 1.74 15.18
C THR A 127 -0.12 0.84 13.95
N TYR A 128 0.87 -0.04 13.82
CA TYR A 128 1.02 -0.87 12.63
C TYR A 128 -0.01 -2.00 12.52
N LEU A 129 -0.46 -2.52 13.66
CA LEU A 129 -1.58 -3.48 13.67
C LEU A 129 -2.86 -2.87 13.09
N LYS A 130 -3.15 -1.59 13.39
CA LYS A 130 -4.27 -0.88 12.79
C LYS A 130 -4.15 -0.76 11.28
N ALA A 131 -2.95 -0.44 10.77
CA ALA A 131 -2.71 -0.37 9.33
C ALA A 131 -2.91 -1.74 8.66
N ARG A 132 -2.53 -2.84 9.32
CA ARG A 132 -2.82 -4.20 8.83
C ARG A 132 -4.31 -4.52 8.85
N VAL A 133 -5.04 -4.04 9.86
CA VAL A 133 -6.51 -4.13 9.87
C VAL A 133 -7.11 -3.39 8.68
N ASP A 134 -6.66 -2.15 8.40
CA ASP A 134 -7.13 -1.38 7.26
C ASP A 134 -6.88 -2.08 5.94
N ASP A 135 -5.66 -2.58 5.72
CA ASP A 135 -5.32 -3.30 4.50
C ASP A 135 -6.20 -4.54 4.30
N ILE A 136 -6.36 -5.37 5.33
CA ILE A 136 -7.20 -6.58 5.25
C ILE A 136 -8.68 -6.20 5.07
N TYR A 137 -9.15 -5.13 5.73
CA TYR A 137 -10.53 -4.67 5.60
C TYR A 137 -10.89 -4.39 4.14
N TYR A 138 -10.00 -3.74 3.41
CA TYR A 138 -10.16 -3.38 2.00
C TYR A 138 -9.59 -4.41 1.00
N GLY A 139 -9.14 -5.57 1.46
CA GLY A 139 -8.69 -6.66 0.60
C GLY A 139 -7.25 -6.54 0.09
N ILE A 140 -6.44 -5.68 0.67
CA ILE A 140 -5.02 -5.57 0.36
C ILE A 140 -4.27 -6.71 1.05
N THR A 141 -3.63 -7.57 0.26
CA THR A 141 -2.88 -8.74 0.74
C THR A 141 -1.37 -8.55 0.69
N SER A 142 -0.93 -7.55 -0.06
CA SER A 142 0.49 -7.23 -0.24
C SER A 142 0.69 -5.72 -0.26
N SER A 143 1.71 -5.23 0.45
CA SER A 143 1.98 -3.79 0.52
C SER A 143 3.49 -3.49 0.52
N MET A 144 3.86 -2.37 -0.11
CA MET A 144 5.13 -1.70 0.13
C MET A 144 4.88 -0.50 1.03
N VAL A 145 5.61 -0.43 2.13
CA VAL A 145 5.43 0.58 3.17
C VAL A 145 6.69 1.40 3.32
N HIS A 146 6.55 2.71 3.12
CA HIS A 146 7.63 3.66 3.33
C HIS A 146 7.73 4.01 4.83
N HIS A 147 8.87 3.69 5.44
CA HIS A 147 9.05 3.65 6.88
C HIS A 147 10.06 4.71 7.35
N CYS A 148 9.65 5.98 7.28
CA CYS A 148 10.47 7.17 7.51
C CYS A 148 10.37 7.73 8.94
N ASN A 149 11.01 8.87 9.19
CA ASN A 149 11.02 9.57 10.48
C ASN A 149 11.58 8.70 11.62
N PHE A 150 11.09 8.85 12.85
CA PHE A 150 11.44 8.00 13.98
C PHE A 150 11.10 6.52 13.75
N ASN A 151 10.16 6.24 12.85
CA ASN A 151 9.74 4.87 12.53
C ASN A 151 10.87 4.04 11.90
N LYS A 152 11.83 4.64 11.20
CA LYS A 152 12.97 3.92 10.62
C LYS A 152 13.79 3.13 11.65
N TYR A 153 13.65 3.45 12.94
CA TYR A 153 14.23 2.70 14.05
C TYR A 153 13.30 1.63 14.63
N ARG A 154 12.10 1.45 14.05
CA ARG A 154 11.02 0.58 14.56
C ARG A 154 10.60 -0.50 13.58
N VAL A 155 11.51 -0.90 12.70
CA VAL A 155 11.25 -1.94 11.69
C VAL A 155 10.85 -3.28 12.33
N ALA A 156 11.37 -3.61 13.52
CA ALA A 156 10.94 -4.82 14.23
C ALA A 156 9.44 -4.82 14.57
N ASP A 157 8.87 -3.67 14.91
CA ASP A 157 7.45 -3.57 15.26
C ASP A 157 6.54 -3.75 14.03
N ILE A 158 6.95 -3.21 12.86
CA ILE A 158 6.16 -3.38 11.63
C ILE A 158 6.28 -4.80 11.08
N VAL A 159 7.45 -5.43 11.18
CA VAL A 159 7.66 -6.84 10.83
C VAL A 159 6.78 -7.74 11.71
N GLU A 160 6.70 -7.45 13.02
CA GLU A 160 5.83 -8.19 13.95
C GLU A 160 4.34 -7.99 13.60
N ALA A 161 3.92 -6.77 13.28
CA ALA A 161 2.54 -6.51 12.84
C ALA A 161 2.20 -7.31 11.58
N ASN A 162 3.12 -7.33 10.59
CA ASN A 162 2.96 -8.12 9.38
C ASN A 162 2.89 -9.62 9.64
N ARG A 163 3.74 -10.13 10.55
CA ARG A 163 3.73 -11.53 10.97
C ARG A 163 2.38 -11.95 11.56
N GLN A 164 1.79 -11.11 12.43
CA GLN A 164 0.47 -11.35 13.02
C GLN A 164 -0.65 -11.28 11.97
N ALA A 165 -0.57 -10.33 11.06
CA ALA A 165 -1.54 -10.14 9.99
C ALA A 165 -1.44 -11.17 8.86
N HIS A 166 -0.29 -11.83 8.72
CA HIS A 166 0.01 -12.82 7.68
C HIS A 166 -0.05 -12.27 6.23
N THR A 167 0.08 -10.96 6.03
CA THR A 167 0.16 -10.32 4.72
C THR A 167 1.60 -10.34 4.17
N LYS A 168 1.80 -9.88 2.92
CA LYS A 168 3.13 -9.63 2.35
C LYS A 168 3.51 -8.16 2.53
N MET A 169 4.77 -7.91 2.88
CA MET A 169 5.25 -6.56 3.10
C MET A 169 6.67 -6.33 2.61
N ILE A 170 6.85 -5.27 1.85
CA ILE A 170 8.16 -4.70 1.55
C ILE A 170 8.30 -3.45 2.42
N VAL A 171 9.31 -3.41 3.28
CA VAL A 171 9.61 -2.29 4.15
C VAL A 171 10.71 -1.45 3.51
N ALA A 172 10.34 -0.26 3.01
CA ALA A 172 11.27 0.74 2.51
C ALA A 172 11.76 1.58 3.69
N VAL A 173 12.96 1.26 4.18
CA VAL A 173 13.55 1.85 5.39
C VAL A 173 14.05 3.27 5.09
N GLY A 174 13.47 4.24 5.76
CA GLY A 174 13.72 5.66 5.56
C GLY A 174 15.13 6.11 5.89
N SER A 175 15.57 7.15 5.21
CA SER A 175 16.78 7.90 5.52
C SER A 175 16.58 9.38 5.22
N GLN A 176 17.22 10.24 6.01
CA GLN A 176 17.26 11.68 5.86
C GLN A 176 18.60 12.19 6.37
N ASP A 177 19.24 13.16 5.70
CA ASP A 177 20.45 13.83 6.19
C ASP A 177 20.27 15.35 6.34
N ARG A 178 19.05 15.87 6.07
CA ARG A 178 18.71 17.31 6.17
C ARG A 178 17.20 17.54 6.24
N HIS A 179 16.81 18.76 6.63
CA HIS A 179 15.45 19.28 6.63
C HIS A 179 14.45 18.52 7.52
N TYR A 180 14.94 17.78 8.50
CA TYR A 180 14.16 17.05 9.49
C TYR A 180 14.74 17.30 10.90
N ASP A 181 14.12 16.74 11.92
CA ASP A 181 14.60 16.77 13.31
C ASP A 181 16.02 16.19 13.41
N ASP A 182 16.93 16.90 14.06
CA ASP A 182 18.34 16.50 14.19
C ASP A 182 18.52 15.10 14.78
N ARG A 183 17.57 14.64 15.62
CA ARG A 183 17.59 13.31 16.25
C ARG A 183 17.44 12.15 15.25
N ILE A 184 16.93 12.43 14.06
CA ILE A 184 16.70 11.41 13.03
C ILE A 184 17.56 11.61 11.79
N LEU A 185 18.49 12.56 11.79
CA LEU A 185 19.41 12.71 10.67
C LEU A 185 20.44 11.58 10.62
N ASP A 186 20.68 11.07 9.43
CA ASP A 186 21.70 10.06 9.16
C ASP A 186 23.05 10.74 8.86
N ILE A 187 23.62 11.36 9.89
CA ILE A 187 24.92 12.03 9.85
C ILE A 187 25.79 11.45 10.96
N PRO A 188 26.88 10.76 10.61
CA PRO A 188 27.42 10.50 9.25
C PRO A 188 26.60 9.46 8.47
N HIS A 189 26.69 9.49 7.14
CA HIS A 189 25.83 8.72 6.22
C HIS A 189 25.90 7.19 6.38
N HIS A 190 27.01 6.64 6.93
CA HIS A 190 27.11 5.19 7.19
C HIS A 190 26.04 4.71 8.17
N LEU A 191 25.48 5.56 9.03
CA LEU A 191 24.39 5.16 9.95
C LEU A 191 23.15 4.64 9.22
N ALA A 192 22.86 5.18 8.03
CA ALA A 192 21.76 4.67 7.22
C ALA A 192 22.09 3.30 6.59
N ILE A 193 23.34 3.11 6.18
CA ILE A 193 23.81 1.86 5.57
C ILE A 193 23.89 0.75 6.63
N ASP A 194 24.55 1.02 7.76
CA ASP A 194 24.67 0.08 8.89
C ASP A 194 23.27 -0.38 9.36
N ARG A 195 22.32 0.55 9.43
CA ARG A 195 20.91 0.22 9.77
C ARG A 195 20.24 -0.69 8.74
N LEU A 196 20.50 -0.49 7.44
CA LEU A 196 19.99 -1.38 6.40
C LEU A 196 20.62 -2.76 6.48
N ASP A 197 21.95 -2.84 6.72
CA ASP A 197 22.67 -4.09 6.88
C ASP A 197 22.16 -4.87 8.12
N ASP A 198 22.00 -4.19 9.26
CA ASP A 198 21.44 -4.77 10.49
C ASP A 198 20.02 -5.33 10.26
N TYR A 199 19.16 -4.61 9.53
CA TYR A 199 17.81 -5.09 9.26
C TYR A 199 17.78 -6.19 8.20
N GLN A 200 18.64 -6.12 7.19
CA GLN A 200 18.77 -7.19 6.22
C GLN A 200 19.21 -8.48 6.90
N GLU A 201 20.24 -8.45 7.74
CA GLU A 201 20.70 -9.60 8.50
C GLU A 201 19.62 -10.12 9.47
N LYS A 202 19.00 -9.23 10.23
CA LYS A 202 17.99 -9.57 11.23
C LYS A 202 16.73 -10.21 10.67
N PHE A 203 16.29 -9.76 9.49
CA PHE A 203 15.03 -10.18 8.89
C PHE A 203 15.21 -11.05 7.63
N GLU A 204 16.45 -11.45 7.31
CA GLU A 204 16.70 -12.42 6.26
C GLU A 204 15.95 -13.74 6.54
N GLY A 205 15.24 -14.23 5.54
CA GLY A 205 14.43 -15.45 5.65
C GLY A 205 13.13 -15.31 6.46
N VAL A 206 12.82 -14.14 6.99
CA VAL A 206 11.49 -13.89 7.57
C VAL A 206 10.45 -13.94 6.46
N GLU A 207 9.54 -14.88 6.57
CA GLU A 207 8.50 -15.10 5.55
C GLU A 207 7.69 -13.83 5.27
N ARG A 208 7.42 -13.60 4.00
CA ARG A 208 6.54 -12.52 3.52
C ARG A 208 7.01 -11.10 3.86
N THR A 209 8.31 -10.93 4.17
CA THR A 209 8.87 -9.62 4.53
C THR A 209 10.18 -9.38 3.80
N TRP A 210 10.34 -8.20 3.21
CA TRP A 210 11.56 -7.79 2.49
C TRP A 210 11.96 -6.38 2.92
N ILE A 211 13.26 -6.15 3.07
CA ILE A 211 13.84 -4.86 3.42
C ILE A 211 14.44 -4.23 2.16
N ILE A 212 14.14 -2.95 1.93
CA ILE A 212 14.72 -2.16 0.85
C ILE A 212 15.09 -0.76 1.35
N PRO A 213 16.03 -0.04 0.72
CA PRO A 213 16.27 1.36 1.03
C PRO A 213 15.09 2.23 0.56
N GLY A 214 14.70 3.17 1.44
CA GLY A 214 13.63 4.12 1.21
C GLY A 214 14.04 5.54 1.60
N PRO A 215 15.00 6.20 0.89
CA PRO A 215 15.24 7.62 1.14
C PRO A 215 13.92 8.37 1.03
N ASP A 216 13.66 9.25 2.03
CA ASP A 216 12.34 9.85 2.15
C ASP A 216 11.98 10.68 0.91
N GLN A 217 12.78 11.70 0.62
CA GLN A 217 12.62 12.54 -0.57
C GLN A 217 14.01 12.95 -1.11
N PHE A 218 14.11 13.39 -2.35
CA PHE A 218 15.32 14.03 -2.86
C PHE A 218 15.65 15.31 -2.09
N PHE A 219 14.65 16.02 -1.62
CA PHE A 219 14.76 17.21 -0.80
C PHE A 219 15.49 16.96 0.53
N SER A 220 15.21 15.87 1.19
CA SER A 220 15.71 15.52 2.52
C SER A 220 16.96 14.65 2.53
N ASN A 221 17.48 14.30 1.35
CA ASN A 221 18.65 13.44 1.19
C ASN A 221 19.67 14.07 0.24
N GLY A 222 20.91 14.23 0.72
CA GLY A 222 22.01 14.73 -0.09
C GLY A 222 22.55 13.70 -1.09
N PRO A 223 23.34 14.16 -2.08
CA PRO A 223 23.80 13.31 -3.17
C PRO A 223 24.64 12.12 -2.69
N GLU A 224 25.46 12.31 -1.66
CA GLU A 224 26.34 11.24 -1.16
C GLU A 224 25.55 10.13 -0.47
N LEU A 225 24.53 10.49 0.33
CA LEU A 225 23.64 9.52 0.95
C LEU A 225 22.81 8.79 -0.11
N LEU A 226 22.24 9.51 -1.08
CA LEU A 226 21.46 8.92 -2.17
C LEU A 226 22.29 7.93 -2.99
N LYS A 227 23.54 8.28 -3.33
CA LYS A 227 24.46 7.37 -4.05
C LYS A 227 24.81 6.14 -3.22
N ALA A 228 25.02 6.29 -1.90
CA ALA A 228 25.30 5.16 -1.01
C ALA A 228 24.12 4.20 -0.94
N LEU A 229 22.89 4.71 -0.75
CA LEU A 229 21.67 3.92 -0.73
C LEU A 229 21.39 3.21 -2.07
N LYS A 230 21.64 3.92 -3.19
CA LYS A 230 21.49 3.33 -4.53
C LYS A 230 22.50 2.22 -4.77
N ARG A 231 23.73 2.40 -4.30
CA ARG A 231 24.76 1.34 -4.36
C ARG A 231 24.34 0.13 -3.53
N TRP A 232 23.90 0.36 -2.30
CA TRP A 232 23.39 -0.71 -1.44
C TRP A 232 22.26 -1.51 -2.10
N SER A 233 21.30 -0.83 -2.71
CA SER A 233 20.21 -1.47 -3.45
C SER A 233 20.72 -2.36 -4.60
N LYS A 234 21.73 -1.89 -5.36
CA LYS A 234 22.34 -2.65 -6.45
C LYS A 234 23.11 -3.87 -5.93
N ASP A 235 23.90 -3.69 -4.89
CA ASP A 235 24.73 -4.75 -4.30
C ASP A 235 23.88 -5.89 -3.73
N HIS A 236 22.67 -5.58 -3.22
CA HIS A 236 21.72 -6.55 -2.67
C HIS A 236 20.63 -6.99 -3.68
N GLY A 237 20.63 -6.45 -4.91
CA GLY A 237 19.63 -6.79 -5.93
C GLY A 237 18.20 -6.40 -5.56
N THR A 238 18.03 -5.37 -4.72
CA THR A 238 16.72 -4.92 -4.23
C THR A 238 16.17 -3.76 -5.06
N LEU A 239 14.88 -3.46 -4.86
CA LEU A 239 14.29 -2.19 -5.27
C LEU A 239 14.78 -1.05 -4.37
N ILE A 240 14.64 0.19 -4.84
CA ILE A 240 14.75 1.40 -4.02
C ILE A 240 13.54 2.28 -4.26
N HIS A 241 12.97 2.83 -3.19
CA HIS A 241 11.75 3.63 -3.23
C HIS A 241 12.01 5.05 -2.73
N ILE A 242 11.40 6.06 -3.36
CA ILE A 242 11.54 7.47 -2.97
C ILE A 242 10.30 8.29 -3.39
N HIS A 243 9.92 9.31 -2.58
CA HIS A 243 8.96 10.33 -2.99
C HIS A 243 9.63 11.38 -3.88
N SER A 244 8.94 11.80 -4.92
CA SER A 244 9.47 12.79 -5.84
C SER A 244 8.39 13.57 -6.56
N SER A 245 8.67 14.85 -6.84
CA SER A 245 7.83 15.73 -7.67
C SER A 245 6.36 15.75 -7.22
N GLU A 246 6.11 15.61 -5.91
CA GLU A 246 4.76 15.59 -5.35
C GLU A 246 4.21 17.00 -5.19
N GLU A 247 4.90 17.87 -4.47
CA GLU A 247 4.44 19.21 -4.14
C GLU A 247 5.12 20.27 -5.03
N PRO A 248 4.37 21.28 -5.52
CA PRO A 248 4.95 22.39 -6.30
C PRO A 248 6.07 23.13 -5.58
N ARG A 249 5.94 23.31 -4.26
CA ARG A 249 6.91 24.05 -3.41
C ARG A 249 8.28 23.37 -3.43
N THR A 250 8.33 22.05 -3.27
CA THR A 250 9.58 21.28 -3.33
C THR A 250 10.22 21.33 -4.71
N THR A 251 9.41 21.26 -5.78
CA THR A 251 9.91 21.39 -7.16
C THR A 251 10.51 22.80 -7.41
N ALA A 252 9.88 23.85 -6.90
CA ALA A 252 10.39 25.21 -7.00
C ALA A 252 11.73 25.36 -6.25
N TRP A 253 11.82 24.81 -5.03
CA TRP A 253 13.07 24.80 -4.25
C TRP A 253 14.23 24.14 -4.99
N PHE A 254 14.00 23.00 -5.68
CA PHE A 254 15.01 22.33 -6.50
C PHE A 254 15.50 23.22 -7.64
N LYS A 255 14.59 23.92 -8.31
CA LYS A 255 14.94 24.86 -9.40
C LYS A 255 15.76 26.05 -8.90
N GLU A 256 15.41 26.58 -7.74
CA GLU A 256 16.14 27.69 -7.12
C GLU A 256 17.53 27.25 -6.62
N THR A 257 17.63 26.07 -6.02
CA THR A 257 18.85 25.60 -5.35
C THR A 257 19.85 24.99 -6.34
N TYR A 258 19.37 24.20 -7.28
CA TYR A 258 20.21 23.40 -8.20
C TYR A 258 20.05 23.78 -9.68
N GLY A 259 19.10 24.63 -10.02
CA GLY A 259 18.77 24.94 -11.43
C GLY A 259 18.13 23.75 -12.16
N MET A 260 17.64 22.74 -11.45
CA MET A 260 17.13 21.46 -11.97
C MET A 260 15.79 21.12 -11.33
N THR A 261 15.00 20.25 -11.99
CA THR A 261 13.88 19.58 -11.33
C THR A 261 14.38 18.44 -10.44
N PRO A 262 13.55 17.87 -9.53
CA PRO A 262 13.94 16.68 -8.76
C PRO A 262 14.37 15.49 -9.64
N ILE A 263 13.73 15.28 -10.78
CA ILE A 263 14.05 14.20 -11.72
C ILE A 263 15.36 14.47 -12.49
N GLU A 264 15.58 15.70 -12.95
CA GLU A 264 16.85 16.08 -13.56
C GLU A 264 18.02 15.92 -12.57
N TYR A 265 17.81 16.31 -11.30
CA TYR A 265 18.78 16.10 -10.24
C TYR A 265 19.07 14.63 -10.00
N ALA A 266 18.02 13.80 -9.84
CA ALA A 266 18.15 12.36 -9.64
C ALA A 266 18.93 11.69 -10.81
N ASN A 267 18.67 12.12 -12.04
CA ASN A 267 19.40 11.63 -13.21
C ASN A 267 20.87 12.06 -13.19
N SER A 268 21.16 13.30 -12.76
CA SER A 268 22.54 13.84 -12.71
C SER A 268 23.44 13.10 -11.71
N ILE A 269 22.86 12.44 -10.71
CA ILE A 269 23.57 11.65 -9.70
C ILE A 269 23.45 10.13 -9.94
N GLU A 270 22.92 9.72 -11.11
CA GLU A 270 22.76 8.31 -11.53
C GLU A 270 21.88 7.48 -10.57
N PHE A 271 20.87 8.12 -9.97
CA PHE A 271 19.96 7.45 -9.03
C PHE A 271 18.87 6.63 -9.73
N LEU A 272 18.47 7.00 -10.95
CA LEU A 272 17.33 6.42 -11.66
C LEU A 272 17.73 5.19 -12.48
N ASP A 273 16.98 4.11 -12.32
CA ASP A 273 17.01 2.92 -13.20
C ASP A 273 15.70 2.11 -13.04
N SER A 274 15.63 0.92 -13.65
CA SER A 274 14.46 0.03 -13.61
C SER A 274 14.12 -0.53 -12.23
N ASP A 275 15.01 -0.38 -11.25
CA ASP A 275 14.80 -0.79 -9.85
C ASP A 275 14.35 0.35 -8.95
N THR A 276 14.29 1.58 -9.50
CA THR A 276 13.80 2.75 -8.79
C THR A 276 12.28 2.87 -8.89
N ILE A 277 11.62 3.00 -7.75
CA ILE A 277 10.19 3.30 -7.62
C ILE A 277 10.02 4.75 -7.16
N LEU A 278 9.34 5.53 -7.98
CA LEU A 278 9.05 6.95 -7.75
C LEU A 278 7.59 7.12 -7.34
N ALA A 279 7.33 7.51 -6.10
CA ALA A 279 5.98 7.85 -5.67
C ALA A 279 5.59 9.26 -6.18
N HIS A 280 4.29 9.42 -6.47
CA HIS A 280 3.57 10.64 -6.87
C HIS A 280 3.81 11.09 -8.30
N GLN A 281 4.92 11.71 -8.63
CA GLN A 281 5.28 12.22 -9.96
C GLN A 281 4.24 13.23 -10.54
N VAL A 282 3.73 14.11 -9.69
CA VAL A 282 2.69 15.10 -10.02
C VAL A 282 3.25 16.27 -10.84
N ASN A 283 4.36 16.85 -10.37
CA ASN A 283 4.92 18.09 -10.88
C ASN A 283 6.12 17.83 -11.81
N ASN A 284 5.87 17.18 -12.95
CA ASN A 284 6.89 16.83 -13.95
C ASN A 284 6.82 17.69 -15.20
N THR A 285 7.97 18.02 -15.77
CA THR A 285 8.14 18.61 -17.10
C THR A 285 8.17 17.51 -18.18
N GLU A 286 8.05 17.89 -19.45
CA GLU A 286 8.26 16.96 -20.59
C GLU A 286 9.67 16.32 -20.55
N LYS A 287 10.69 17.07 -20.11
CA LYS A 287 12.05 16.57 -19.94
C LYS A 287 12.14 15.53 -18.84
N ASP A 288 11.45 15.73 -17.71
CA ASP A 288 11.38 14.76 -16.63
C ASP A 288 10.75 13.44 -17.10
N LEU A 289 9.65 13.53 -17.85
CA LEU A 289 9.01 12.35 -18.41
C LEU A 289 9.93 11.58 -19.37
N ALA A 290 10.73 12.30 -20.20
CA ALA A 290 11.71 11.65 -21.07
C ALA A 290 12.78 10.91 -20.25
N ILE A 291 13.31 11.53 -19.19
CA ILE A 291 14.28 10.92 -18.27
C ILE A 291 13.69 9.68 -17.58
N ILE A 292 12.48 9.77 -17.03
CA ILE A 292 11.80 8.62 -16.38
C ILE A 292 11.63 7.47 -17.39
N LYS A 293 11.23 7.79 -18.61
CA LYS A 293 11.08 6.78 -19.68
C LYS A 293 12.40 6.09 -20.02
N GLU A 294 13.47 6.87 -20.18
CA GLU A 294 14.80 6.36 -20.56
C GLU A 294 15.42 5.52 -19.44
N SER A 295 15.28 5.95 -18.18
CA SER A 295 15.80 5.23 -17.02
C SER A 295 15.05 3.91 -16.74
N GLY A 296 13.80 3.78 -17.19
CA GLY A 296 12.93 2.64 -16.87
C GLY A 296 12.38 2.67 -15.46
N ALA A 297 12.53 3.77 -14.73
CA ALA A 297 11.95 3.94 -13.39
C ALA A 297 10.43 3.78 -13.41
N LYS A 298 9.89 3.28 -12.32
CA LYS A 298 8.47 2.92 -12.16
C LYS A 298 7.75 3.98 -11.35
N VAL A 299 6.52 4.32 -11.71
CA VAL A 299 5.75 5.37 -11.05
C VAL A 299 4.61 4.75 -10.23
N VAL A 300 4.43 5.23 -8.99
CA VAL A 300 3.28 4.92 -8.14
C VAL A 300 2.46 6.18 -7.94
N HIS A 301 1.24 6.19 -8.45
CA HIS A 301 0.30 7.30 -8.30
C HIS A 301 -0.60 7.09 -7.08
N ASN A 302 -0.70 8.13 -6.24
CA ASN A 302 -1.48 8.15 -5.00
C ASN A 302 -2.59 9.20 -5.08
N PRO A 303 -3.72 8.91 -5.78
CA PRO A 303 -4.70 9.92 -6.15
C PRO A 303 -5.39 10.57 -4.95
N LEU A 304 -5.67 9.81 -3.89
CA LEU A 304 -6.38 10.32 -2.72
C LEU A 304 -5.54 11.36 -1.97
N ALA A 305 -4.30 11.02 -1.63
CA ALA A 305 -3.38 11.93 -0.95
C ALA A 305 -3.08 13.17 -1.80
N ASN A 306 -2.73 12.98 -3.09
CA ASN A 306 -2.42 14.11 -3.96
C ASN A 306 -3.60 15.10 -4.12
N THR A 307 -4.83 14.61 -3.99
CA THR A 307 -6.02 15.43 -4.06
C THR A 307 -6.28 16.18 -2.76
N ILE A 308 -6.26 15.47 -1.63
CA ILE A 308 -6.54 16.05 -0.30
C ILE A 308 -5.50 17.11 0.05
N LEU A 309 -4.21 16.84 -0.24
CA LEU A 309 -3.11 17.76 0.03
C LEU A 309 -2.94 18.86 -1.05
N GLY A 310 -3.77 18.85 -2.10
CA GLY A 310 -3.70 19.84 -3.15
C GLY A 310 -2.41 19.77 -3.99
N SER A 311 -1.71 18.65 -4.01
CA SER A 311 -0.45 18.47 -4.75
C SER A 311 -0.66 18.59 -6.26
N GLY A 312 -1.82 18.17 -6.76
CA GLY A 312 -2.20 18.19 -8.17
C GLY A 312 -2.41 16.81 -8.76
N MET A 313 -2.26 16.72 -10.09
CA MET A 313 -2.54 15.50 -10.84
C MET A 313 -1.35 15.14 -11.76
N PRO A 314 -0.81 13.92 -11.67
CA PRO A 314 0.26 13.49 -12.56
C PRO A 314 -0.22 13.39 -14.01
N PRO A 315 0.67 13.57 -14.99
CA PRO A 315 0.31 13.55 -16.41
C PRO A 315 0.17 12.10 -16.94
N LEU A 316 -0.75 11.30 -16.34
CA LEU A 316 -0.90 9.86 -16.61
C LEU A 316 -1.20 9.56 -18.08
N LYS A 317 -1.95 10.44 -18.75
CA LYS A 317 -2.26 10.26 -20.19
C LYS A 317 -0.98 10.34 -21.03
N LYS A 318 -0.13 11.32 -20.75
CA LYS A 318 1.16 11.46 -21.41
C LYS A 318 2.11 10.31 -21.07
N MET A 319 2.17 9.90 -19.80
CA MET A 319 2.93 8.72 -19.39
C MET A 319 2.50 7.47 -20.14
N THR A 320 1.18 7.25 -20.31
CA THR A 320 0.66 6.13 -21.11
C THR A 320 1.06 6.21 -22.56
N GLU A 321 0.94 7.39 -23.19
CA GLU A 321 1.28 7.62 -24.60
C GLU A 321 2.75 7.30 -24.91
N ILE A 322 3.66 7.69 -24.03
CA ILE A 322 5.10 7.45 -24.22
C ILE A 322 5.58 6.15 -23.58
N GLY A 323 4.70 5.41 -22.90
CA GLY A 323 4.98 4.08 -22.33
C GLY A 323 5.80 4.12 -21.03
N ILE A 324 5.59 5.10 -20.14
CA ILE A 324 6.07 5.06 -18.77
C ILE A 324 5.12 4.16 -17.96
N PRO A 325 5.63 3.11 -17.30
CA PRO A 325 4.78 2.26 -16.48
C PRO A 325 4.38 2.98 -15.19
N PHE A 326 3.10 2.91 -14.84
CA PHE A 326 2.60 3.39 -13.56
C PHE A 326 1.56 2.45 -12.97
N VAL A 327 1.42 2.47 -11.65
CA VAL A 327 0.39 1.77 -10.87
C VAL A 327 -0.31 2.74 -9.93
N ILE A 328 -1.41 2.31 -9.32
CA ILE A 328 -2.21 3.13 -8.41
C ILE A 328 -2.09 2.55 -7.00
N SER A 329 -1.96 3.44 -6.01
CA SER A 329 -1.91 3.07 -4.60
C SER A 329 -2.73 4.05 -3.76
N THR A 330 -2.88 3.73 -2.47
CA THR A 330 -3.69 4.53 -1.53
C THR A 330 -2.89 5.63 -0.84
N ASP A 331 -1.57 5.46 -0.70
CA ASP A 331 -0.75 6.22 0.24
C ASP A 331 -1.01 5.84 1.71
N GLY A 332 -0.63 6.70 2.66
CA GLY A 332 -0.91 6.51 4.07
C GLY A 332 -2.33 6.86 4.47
N SER A 333 -2.81 6.26 5.58
CA SER A 333 -4.16 6.54 6.09
C SER A 333 -4.33 7.96 6.61
N GLY A 334 -3.26 8.63 7.00
CA GLY A 334 -3.33 10.02 7.48
C GLY A 334 -3.36 11.03 6.35
N SER A 335 -2.66 10.79 5.24
CA SER A 335 -2.62 11.66 4.07
C SER A 335 -3.84 11.47 3.16
N ALA A 336 -4.30 10.24 2.98
CA ALA A 336 -5.41 9.86 2.13
C ALA A 336 -6.76 9.74 2.87
N ASP A 337 -6.75 9.67 4.20
CA ASP A 337 -7.88 9.39 5.09
C ASP A 337 -8.65 8.09 4.79
N ASN A 338 -8.18 7.27 3.87
CA ASN A 338 -8.83 6.04 3.45
C ASN A 338 -7.82 5.06 2.84
N GLN A 339 -8.00 3.76 3.06
CA GLN A 339 -7.19 2.70 2.45
C GLN A 339 -7.97 1.87 1.41
N ASP A 340 -9.12 2.36 0.95
CA ASP A 340 -9.87 1.72 -0.13
C ASP A 340 -9.16 1.91 -1.47
N ILE A 341 -8.52 0.84 -1.95
CA ILE A 341 -7.76 0.85 -3.20
C ILE A 341 -8.67 0.89 -4.44
N LEU A 342 -9.93 0.43 -4.34
CA LEU A 342 -10.92 0.60 -5.41
C LEU A 342 -11.33 2.07 -5.54
N LEU A 343 -11.51 2.77 -4.42
CA LEU A 343 -11.74 4.21 -4.41
C LEU A 343 -10.54 4.97 -4.98
N ALA A 344 -9.31 4.58 -4.65
CA ALA A 344 -8.11 5.16 -5.23
C ALA A 344 -8.09 5.02 -6.76
N ALA A 345 -8.38 3.81 -7.27
CA ALA A 345 -8.46 3.55 -8.71
C ALA A 345 -9.55 4.39 -9.40
N LYS A 346 -10.74 4.46 -8.79
CA LYS A 346 -11.86 5.28 -9.24
C LYS A 346 -11.49 6.76 -9.30
N SER A 347 -10.87 7.29 -8.24
CA SER A 347 -10.46 8.68 -8.13
C SER A 347 -9.44 9.05 -9.20
N ALA A 348 -8.40 8.25 -9.39
CA ALA A 348 -7.42 8.45 -10.46
C ALA A 348 -8.08 8.61 -11.82
N ALA A 349 -9.02 7.71 -12.16
CA ALA A 349 -9.70 7.75 -13.44
C ALA A 349 -10.65 8.96 -13.58
N GLN A 350 -11.40 9.29 -12.53
CA GLN A 350 -12.35 10.41 -12.57
C GLN A 350 -11.64 11.74 -12.85
N TYR A 351 -10.51 12.01 -12.19
CA TYR A 351 -9.73 13.22 -12.44
C TYR A 351 -9.20 13.28 -13.87
N GLN A 352 -8.57 12.20 -14.33
CA GLN A 352 -7.98 12.15 -15.66
C GLN A 352 -9.05 12.28 -16.75
N LYS A 353 -10.18 11.56 -16.63
CA LYS A 353 -11.29 11.64 -17.58
C LYS A 353 -11.88 13.04 -17.66
N ALA A 354 -12.11 13.68 -16.52
CA ALA A 354 -12.68 15.03 -16.45
C ALA A 354 -11.71 16.07 -17.02
N PHE A 355 -10.45 16.02 -16.63
CA PHE A 355 -9.43 16.97 -17.08
C PHE A 355 -9.17 16.88 -18.58
N HIS A 356 -9.04 15.67 -19.12
CA HIS A 356 -8.78 15.44 -20.55
C HIS A 356 -10.05 15.41 -21.42
N GLN A 357 -11.24 15.50 -20.81
CA GLN A 357 -12.53 15.32 -21.50
C GLN A 357 -12.58 14.03 -22.33
N ASP A 358 -11.99 12.95 -21.79
CA ASP A 358 -11.82 11.65 -22.45
C ASP A 358 -12.37 10.53 -21.55
N ALA A 359 -13.61 10.12 -21.82
CA ALA A 359 -14.27 9.06 -21.07
C ALA A 359 -13.66 7.66 -21.32
N SER A 360 -12.86 7.49 -22.37
CA SER A 360 -12.24 6.20 -22.73
C SER A 360 -10.91 5.93 -22.03
N PHE A 361 -10.28 6.93 -21.44
CA PHE A 361 -9.02 6.79 -20.75
C PHE A 361 -9.20 6.09 -19.39
N LEU A 362 -8.34 5.16 -19.01
CA LEU A 362 -8.40 4.37 -17.77
C LEU A 362 -9.75 3.63 -17.60
N THR A 363 -9.97 2.63 -18.45
CA THR A 363 -11.14 1.75 -18.34
C THR A 363 -11.11 0.90 -17.07
N SER A 364 -12.23 0.33 -16.65
CA SER A 364 -12.37 -0.48 -15.45
C SER A 364 -11.40 -1.68 -15.43
N ASP A 365 -11.24 -2.37 -16.56
CA ASP A 365 -10.29 -3.49 -16.68
C ASP A 365 -8.83 -3.03 -16.51
N VAL A 366 -8.47 -1.87 -17.06
CA VAL A 366 -7.13 -1.27 -16.87
C VAL A 366 -6.92 -0.91 -15.41
N LEU A 367 -7.89 -0.27 -14.77
CA LEU A 367 -7.80 0.12 -13.36
C LEU A 367 -7.63 -1.09 -12.45
N LEU A 368 -8.36 -2.18 -12.70
CA LEU A 368 -8.20 -3.39 -11.91
C LEU A 368 -6.79 -3.99 -12.05
N GLN A 369 -6.18 -3.92 -13.23
CA GLN A 369 -4.78 -4.33 -13.43
C GLN A 369 -3.80 -3.44 -12.65
N LYS A 370 -4.07 -2.13 -12.57
CA LYS A 370 -3.25 -1.14 -11.87
C LYS A 370 -3.21 -1.31 -10.35
N ILE A 371 -4.09 -2.12 -9.77
CA ILE A 371 -4.18 -2.40 -8.34
C ILE A 371 -4.02 -3.89 -7.99
N THR A 372 -3.73 -4.74 -8.98
CA THR A 372 -3.52 -6.19 -8.80
C THR A 372 -2.22 -6.67 -9.43
N VAL A 373 -2.24 -7.06 -10.71
CA VAL A 373 -1.11 -7.71 -11.38
C VAL A 373 0.06 -6.78 -11.61
N GLU A 374 -0.19 -5.56 -12.06
CA GLU A 374 0.91 -4.63 -12.37
C GLU A 374 1.71 -4.19 -11.13
N PRO A 375 1.09 -3.80 -9.99
CA PRO A 375 1.86 -3.51 -8.80
C PRO A 375 2.57 -4.75 -8.21
N ALA A 376 2.01 -5.95 -8.36
CA ALA A 376 2.72 -7.17 -8.00
C ALA A 376 4.00 -7.36 -8.84
N GLU A 377 3.94 -7.09 -10.15
CA GLU A 377 5.12 -7.11 -11.04
C GLU A 377 6.13 -6.02 -10.68
N PHE A 378 5.67 -4.79 -10.35
CA PHE A 378 6.53 -3.70 -9.89
C PHE A 378 7.34 -4.10 -8.66
N LEU A 379 6.66 -4.73 -7.71
CA LEU A 379 7.22 -5.14 -6.42
C LEU A 379 7.91 -6.51 -6.47
N ARG A 380 7.94 -7.17 -7.64
CA ARG A 380 8.54 -8.51 -7.83
C ARG A 380 7.90 -9.60 -6.95
N LEU A 381 6.61 -9.45 -6.66
CA LEU A 381 5.85 -10.41 -5.85
C LEU A 381 5.15 -11.45 -6.74
N ASN A 382 5.12 -12.70 -6.28
CA ASN A 382 4.49 -13.80 -7.01
C ASN A 382 2.96 -13.86 -6.79
N THR A 383 2.28 -12.72 -6.91
CA THR A 383 0.83 -12.59 -6.67
C THR A 383 0.15 -11.77 -7.77
N GLY A 384 -1.04 -11.24 -7.53
CA GLY A 384 -1.77 -10.30 -8.38
C GLY A 384 -2.59 -10.96 -9.51
N SER A 385 -2.55 -12.30 -9.65
CA SER A 385 -3.43 -13.05 -10.56
C SER A 385 -3.80 -14.41 -9.95
N LEU A 386 -4.93 -14.99 -10.41
CA LEU A 386 -5.41 -16.31 -9.96
C LEU A 386 -4.89 -17.43 -10.86
N GLU A 387 -3.63 -17.41 -11.23
CA GLU A 387 -3.01 -18.40 -12.07
C GLU A 387 -2.31 -19.49 -11.24
N LYS A 388 -2.26 -20.71 -11.78
CA LYS A 388 -1.52 -21.81 -11.16
C LYS A 388 -0.07 -21.43 -10.84
N GLY A 389 0.40 -21.73 -9.65
CA GLY A 389 1.74 -21.45 -9.16
C GLY A 389 1.93 -20.05 -8.56
N LYS A 390 0.93 -19.18 -8.65
CA LYS A 390 0.88 -17.93 -7.91
C LYS A 390 0.59 -18.19 -6.43
N ASP A 391 0.98 -17.23 -5.60
CA ASP A 391 0.61 -17.25 -4.19
C ASP A 391 -0.90 -17.13 -4.04
N ALA A 392 -1.46 -17.84 -3.07
CA ALA A 392 -2.87 -17.89 -2.82
C ALA A 392 -3.35 -16.61 -2.08
N ASP A 393 -3.35 -15.49 -2.81
CA ASP A 393 -3.83 -14.18 -2.37
C ASP A 393 -5.11 -13.84 -3.13
N MET A 394 -6.23 -13.77 -2.41
CA MET A 394 -7.56 -13.64 -3.02
C MET A 394 -8.49 -12.80 -2.16
N VAL A 395 -9.45 -12.16 -2.81
CA VAL A 395 -10.57 -11.48 -2.16
C VAL A 395 -11.89 -11.96 -2.76
N LEU A 396 -12.89 -12.11 -1.90
CA LEU A 396 -14.28 -12.32 -2.29
C LEU A 396 -15.08 -11.07 -1.96
N VAL A 397 -15.70 -10.51 -2.99
CA VAL A 397 -16.56 -9.33 -2.89
C VAL A 397 -18.01 -9.77 -2.93
N ASP A 398 -18.81 -9.29 -1.98
CA ASP A 398 -20.24 -9.60 -1.85
C ASP A 398 -21.06 -8.83 -2.90
N LEU A 399 -21.65 -9.54 -3.86
CA LEU A 399 -22.45 -8.96 -4.94
C LEU A 399 -23.90 -8.69 -4.56
N THR A 400 -24.33 -9.09 -3.36
CA THR A 400 -25.69 -8.85 -2.87
C THR A 400 -25.90 -7.42 -2.35
N ARG A 401 -24.84 -6.64 -2.27
CA ARG A 401 -24.91 -5.26 -1.77
C ARG A 401 -25.66 -4.36 -2.74
N PRO A 402 -26.52 -3.46 -2.23
CA PRO A 402 -27.39 -2.63 -3.06
C PRO A 402 -26.69 -1.82 -4.13
N ASN A 403 -25.50 -1.29 -3.83
CA ASN A 403 -24.69 -0.50 -4.76
C ASN A 403 -24.07 -1.33 -5.89
N LEU A 404 -23.96 -2.64 -5.73
CA LEU A 404 -23.45 -3.54 -6.78
C LEU A 404 -24.55 -4.21 -7.62
N ILE A 405 -25.82 -3.99 -7.31
CA ILE A 405 -26.97 -4.56 -8.05
C ILE A 405 -27.44 -3.57 -9.12
N PRO A 406 -27.62 -4.01 -10.39
CA PRO A 406 -27.52 -5.37 -10.89
C PRO A 406 -26.10 -5.77 -11.27
N SER A 407 -25.68 -6.98 -10.85
CA SER A 407 -24.40 -7.57 -11.23
C SER A 407 -24.57 -8.70 -12.24
N ARG A 408 -23.77 -8.70 -13.29
CA ARG A 408 -23.69 -9.72 -14.34
C ARG A 408 -22.25 -9.92 -14.75
N LEU A 409 -21.93 -11.01 -15.41
CA LEU A 409 -20.59 -11.32 -15.86
C LEU A 409 -20.00 -10.22 -16.77
N ASP A 410 -20.82 -9.53 -17.54
CA ASP A 410 -20.40 -8.49 -18.47
C ASP A 410 -20.16 -7.12 -17.82
N ASN A 411 -20.74 -6.83 -16.64
CA ASN A 411 -20.61 -5.53 -15.97
C ASN A 411 -19.94 -5.57 -14.58
N ILE A 412 -19.50 -6.74 -14.13
CA ILE A 412 -18.98 -6.94 -12.77
C ILE A 412 -17.76 -6.04 -12.46
N VAL A 413 -16.82 -5.91 -13.39
CA VAL A 413 -15.61 -5.11 -13.18
C VAL A 413 -15.95 -3.61 -13.17
N GLU A 414 -16.90 -3.21 -14.01
CA GLU A 414 -17.47 -1.85 -14.03
C GLU A 414 -18.11 -1.52 -12.67
N ASN A 415 -18.93 -2.42 -12.13
CA ASN A 415 -19.54 -2.24 -10.81
C ASN A 415 -18.50 -2.13 -9.70
N LEU A 416 -17.49 -3.01 -9.70
CA LEU A 416 -16.41 -2.98 -8.71
C LEU A 416 -15.65 -1.65 -8.71
N ILE A 417 -15.35 -1.10 -9.88
CA ILE A 417 -14.60 0.16 -9.98
C ILE A 417 -15.47 1.38 -9.71
N TRP A 418 -16.69 1.41 -10.28
CA TRP A 418 -17.50 2.64 -10.28
C TRP A 418 -18.51 2.74 -9.14
N ALA A 419 -18.98 1.60 -8.64
CA ALA A 419 -20.05 1.54 -7.65
C ALA A 419 -19.64 1.04 -6.26
N SER A 420 -18.52 0.31 -6.13
CA SER A 420 -18.01 -0.15 -4.84
C SER A 420 -17.54 1.02 -3.95
N ASP A 421 -17.65 0.81 -2.64
CA ASP A 421 -17.06 1.65 -1.59
C ASP A 421 -16.08 0.89 -0.69
N GLY A 422 -15.65 -0.32 -1.14
CA GLY A 422 -14.68 -1.17 -0.45
C GLY A 422 -15.26 -1.97 0.71
N SER A 423 -16.45 -1.63 1.24
CA SER A 423 -17.07 -2.35 2.36
C SER A 423 -17.60 -3.73 1.97
N GLU A 424 -17.72 -3.99 0.67
CA GLU A 424 -18.21 -5.26 0.11
C GLU A 424 -17.15 -6.38 0.12
N VAL A 425 -15.91 -6.08 0.46
CA VAL A 425 -14.87 -7.10 0.65
C VAL A 425 -15.26 -8.00 1.83
N LYS A 426 -15.78 -9.17 1.52
CA LYS A 426 -16.38 -10.10 2.49
C LYS A 426 -15.35 -11.06 3.08
N THR A 427 -14.46 -11.58 2.23
CA THR A 427 -13.46 -12.58 2.62
C THR A 427 -12.11 -12.23 2.00
N VAL A 428 -11.04 -12.40 2.76
CA VAL A 428 -9.66 -12.15 2.34
C VAL A 428 -8.80 -13.35 2.68
N VAL A 429 -8.08 -13.84 1.70
CA VAL A 429 -7.09 -14.91 1.83
C VAL A 429 -5.73 -14.36 1.40
N ALA A 430 -4.71 -14.56 2.22
CA ALA A 430 -3.33 -14.25 1.85
C ALA A 430 -2.41 -15.42 2.20
N ASN A 431 -1.55 -15.79 1.24
CA ASN A 431 -0.64 -16.93 1.35
C ASN A 431 -1.36 -18.21 1.82
N GLY A 432 -2.55 -18.46 1.29
CA GLY A 432 -3.37 -19.62 1.63
C GLY A 432 -4.07 -19.59 2.97
N LYS A 433 -3.88 -18.53 3.79
CA LYS A 433 -4.59 -18.37 5.07
C LYS A 433 -5.74 -17.38 4.93
N VAL A 434 -6.87 -17.75 5.52
CA VAL A 434 -8.05 -16.86 5.61
C VAL A 434 -7.77 -15.82 6.69
N LEU A 435 -7.72 -14.54 6.30
CA LEU A 435 -7.47 -13.40 7.21
C LEU A 435 -8.77 -12.72 7.64
N LYS A 436 -9.76 -12.76 6.77
CA LYS A 436 -11.11 -12.24 6.99
C LYS A 436 -12.10 -13.22 6.39
N LEU A 437 -13.10 -13.63 7.12
CA LEU A 437 -14.16 -14.55 6.69
C LEU A 437 -15.51 -13.95 7.04
N ASP A 438 -16.38 -13.79 6.06
CA ASP A 438 -17.72 -13.25 6.24
C ASP A 438 -17.71 -11.97 7.11
N TYR A 439 -16.85 -11.01 6.72
CA TYR A 439 -16.61 -9.71 7.38
C TYR A 439 -15.91 -9.78 8.74
N ARG A 440 -15.50 -10.96 9.24
CA ARG A 440 -14.85 -11.12 10.55
C ARG A 440 -13.37 -11.42 10.37
N PHE A 441 -12.53 -10.72 11.11
CA PHE A 441 -11.10 -11.01 11.16
C PHE A 441 -10.85 -12.36 11.86
N THR A 442 -9.91 -13.14 11.34
CA THR A 442 -9.65 -14.50 11.84
C THR A 442 -8.34 -14.60 12.63
N LEU A 443 -7.36 -13.74 12.34
CA LEU A 443 -6.04 -13.76 12.97
C LEU A 443 -5.81 -12.56 13.90
N LEU A 444 -6.37 -11.41 13.56
CA LEU A 444 -6.22 -10.17 14.34
C LEU A 444 -7.42 -9.98 15.27
N ASP A 445 -7.13 -9.59 16.51
CA ASP A 445 -8.16 -9.15 17.47
C ASP A 445 -8.59 -7.73 17.12
N TYR A 446 -9.56 -7.62 16.21
CA TYR A 446 -10.05 -6.36 15.67
C TYR A 446 -10.51 -5.40 16.78
N GLU A 447 -11.33 -5.87 17.73
CA GLU A 447 -11.92 -5.03 18.77
C GLU A 447 -10.83 -4.43 19.68
N THR A 448 -9.87 -5.26 20.10
CA THR A 448 -8.73 -4.80 20.90
C THR A 448 -7.89 -3.78 20.13
N ILE A 449 -7.54 -4.04 18.88
CA ILE A 449 -6.70 -3.13 18.07
C ILE A 449 -7.40 -1.78 17.90
N ILE A 450 -8.68 -1.75 17.55
CA ILE A 450 -9.42 -0.50 17.36
C ILE A 450 -9.55 0.27 18.67
N GLY A 451 -9.82 -0.42 19.80
CA GLY A 451 -9.87 0.22 21.11
C GLY A 451 -8.55 0.85 21.54
N GLU A 452 -7.44 0.17 21.31
CA GLU A 452 -6.09 0.68 21.59
C GLU A 452 -5.74 1.91 20.75
N VAL A 453 -6.05 1.89 19.46
CA VAL A 453 -5.79 3.04 18.58
C VAL A 453 -6.68 4.23 18.93
N GLN A 454 -7.94 4.01 19.29
CA GLN A 454 -8.81 5.08 19.76
C GLN A 454 -8.26 5.74 21.04
N LEU A 455 -7.72 4.93 21.95
CA LEU A 455 -7.07 5.43 23.17
C LEU A 455 -5.77 6.20 22.84
N LEU A 456 -4.93 5.66 21.95
CA LEU A 456 -3.68 6.30 21.48
C LEU A 456 -3.97 7.67 20.84
N SER A 457 -5.00 7.76 20.00
CA SER A 457 -5.43 9.02 19.38
C SER A 457 -5.90 10.05 20.41
N GLY A 458 -6.62 9.62 21.46
CA GLY A 458 -6.98 10.49 22.58
C GLY A 458 -5.75 11.05 23.32
N MET A 459 -4.77 10.19 23.62
CA MET A 459 -3.53 10.61 24.27
C MET A 459 -2.70 11.57 23.39
N LEU A 460 -2.69 11.37 22.08
CA LEU A 460 -2.10 12.30 21.12
C LEU A 460 -2.79 13.68 21.18
N ALA A 461 -4.10 13.72 21.20
CA ALA A 461 -4.85 14.98 21.26
C ALA A 461 -4.52 15.77 22.54
N ASP A 462 -4.40 15.12 23.70
CA ASP A 462 -4.00 15.72 24.97
C ASP A 462 -2.55 16.25 24.90
N TYR A 463 -1.65 15.49 24.29
CA TYR A 463 -0.26 15.91 24.06
C TYR A 463 -0.20 17.18 23.20
N MET A 464 -0.92 17.22 22.08
CA MET A 464 -0.97 18.37 21.17
C MET A 464 -1.55 19.62 21.85
N MET A 465 -2.57 19.47 22.68
CA MET A 465 -3.14 20.58 23.44
C MET A 465 -2.15 21.15 24.47
N THR A 466 -1.38 20.28 25.10
CA THR A 466 -0.38 20.69 26.10
C THR A 466 0.78 21.40 25.43
N ALA A 467 1.28 20.92 24.31
CA ALA A 467 2.33 21.55 23.52
C ALA A 467 1.94 22.98 23.06
N LYS A 468 0.70 23.16 22.56
CA LYS A 468 0.18 24.48 22.17
C LYS A 468 0.11 25.48 23.33
N LYS A 469 -0.21 25.05 24.55
CA LYS A 469 -0.22 25.89 25.75
C LYS A 469 1.18 26.36 26.17
N ILE A 470 2.19 25.48 26.03
CA ILE A 470 3.58 25.79 26.40
C ILE A 470 4.21 26.77 25.43
N THR A 471 3.92 26.66 24.14
CA THR A 471 4.52 27.52 23.10
C THR A 471 3.89 28.90 23.00
N GLY A 472 2.83 29.20 23.75
CA GLY A 472 2.21 30.54 23.82
C GLY A 472 1.57 31.00 22.51
N THR A 473 1.43 30.14 21.53
CA THR A 473 0.71 30.43 20.28
C THR A 473 -0.79 30.18 20.47
N GLY A 474 -1.40 30.97 21.32
CA GLY A 474 -2.83 31.22 21.25
C GLY A 474 -3.10 31.92 19.94
N ALA A 475 -3.76 31.24 19.04
CA ALA A 475 -4.14 31.76 17.74
C ALA A 475 -4.96 33.03 17.89
N HIS A 476 -4.40 34.13 17.43
CA HIS A 476 -5.15 35.25 16.92
C HIS A 476 -4.61 35.53 15.52
N LYS A 477 -5.19 34.92 14.51
CA LYS A 477 -5.78 35.58 13.37
C LYS A 477 -6.22 34.55 12.34
#